data_2ce9f64cab4b750b44a79c3acec993cb
#
_entry.id   2ce9f64cab4b750b44a79c3acec993cb
#
_cell.length_a   1.000
_cell.length_b   1.000
_cell.length_c   1.000
_cell.angle_alpha   90.00
_cell.angle_beta   90.00
_cell.angle_gamma   90.00
#
_symmetry.space_group_name_H-M   'P 1'
#
loop_
_entity.id
_entity.type
_entity.pdbx_description
1 polymer ?
#
loop_
_entity_poly.entity_id
_entity_poly.type
_entity_poly.pdbx_seq_one_letter_code
_entity_poly.pdbx_strand_id
1 'polypeptide(L)'
;IADGIAVKKPGDLTFELCQRYVDEIVTVGEDEIASAILALMEGQKTVAEGAGATPVAACMFGKVDTSEKKTGCVVSGGKVDVTTLSRVITKGLSKSGRLVELTTKVTDKPGSLLQMLQLVSQSGANILNINHSREDRDSEVGACIVSLVLETRNSDHVAAIKLALTDAGYPLLHNS
;
A
#
# COMPACT_ATOMS: atom_id res chain seq x y z
N ILE A 1 5.72 5.31 -12.21
CA ILE A 1 4.34 4.82 -12.46
C ILE A 1 3.65 5.66 -13.55
N ALA A 2 3.85 6.98 -13.59
CA ALA A 2 3.20 7.90 -14.54
C ALA A 2 4.06 8.17 -15.79
N ASP A 3 4.48 7.13 -16.48
CA ASP A 3 5.40 7.22 -17.62
C ASP A 3 4.83 8.04 -18.78
N GLY A 4 3.49 8.04 -18.95
CA GLY A 4 2.80 8.79 -19.99
C GLY A 4 2.95 10.31 -19.91
N ILE A 5 3.33 10.85 -18.74
CA ILE A 5 3.61 12.29 -18.54
C ILE A 5 5.08 12.57 -18.23
N ALA A 6 5.96 11.57 -18.24
CA ALA A 6 7.39 11.71 -17.97
C ALA A 6 8.15 12.22 -19.21
N VAL A 7 7.82 13.41 -19.69
CA VAL A 7 8.47 14.03 -20.85
C VAL A 7 9.54 15.02 -20.41
N LYS A 8 10.71 14.98 -21.08
CA LYS A 8 11.84 15.86 -20.74
C LYS A 8 11.66 17.30 -21.23
N LYS A 9 10.93 17.47 -22.34
CA LYS A 9 10.65 18.78 -22.95
C LYS A 9 9.21 18.80 -23.45
N PRO A 10 8.36 19.70 -22.94
CA PRO A 10 7.00 19.91 -23.49
C PRO A 10 7.08 20.47 -24.91
N GLY A 11 6.00 20.28 -25.68
CA GLY A 11 5.87 20.91 -27.00
C GLY A 11 5.67 22.41 -26.86
N ASP A 12 6.24 23.21 -27.78
CA ASP A 12 6.23 24.67 -27.69
C ASP A 12 4.80 25.24 -27.65
N LEU A 13 3.92 24.77 -28.56
CA LEU A 13 2.52 25.20 -28.60
C LEU A 13 1.72 24.79 -27.35
N THR A 14 1.90 23.54 -26.89
CA THR A 14 1.19 23.05 -25.69
C THR A 14 1.67 23.77 -24.43
N PHE A 15 2.94 24.11 -24.36
CA PHE A 15 3.49 24.88 -23.25
C PHE A 15 2.90 26.31 -23.22
N GLU A 16 2.83 26.99 -24.37
CA GLU A 16 2.20 28.32 -24.49
C GLU A 16 0.72 28.26 -24.06
N LEU A 17 -0.04 27.26 -24.51
CA LEU A 17 -1.43 27.08 -24.11
C LEU A 17 -1.57 26.82 -22.61
N CYS A 18 -0.69 26.00 -22.02
CA CYS A 18 -0.67 25.78 -20.57
C CYS A 18 -0.41 27.09 -19.81
N GLN A 19 0.58 27.87 -20.22
CA GLN A 19 0.86 29.17 -19.59
C GLN A 19 -0.33 30.16 -19.67
N ARG A 20 -1.15 30.06 -20.70
CA ARG A 20 -2.27 30.96 -20.92
C ARG A 20 -3.56 30.55 -20.20
N TYR A 21 -3.80 29.23 -20.05
CA TYR A 21 -5.10 28.70 -19.65
C TYR A 21 -5.07 27.83 -18.38
N VAL A 22 -3.92 27.46 -17.86
CA VAL A 22 -3.81 26.69 -16.64
C VAL A 22 -3.61 27.64 -15.46
N ASP A 23 -4.50 27.55 -14.47
CA ASP A 23 -4.46 28.39 -13.28
C ASP A 23 -3.39 27.91 -12.29
N GLU A 24 -3.24 26.59 -12.12
CA GLU A 24 -2.31 26.01 -11.15
C GLU A 24 -1.77 24.65 -11.64
N ILE A 25 -0.54 24.34 -11.30
CA ILE A 25 0.09 23.04 -11.51
C ILE A 25 0.50 22.48 -10.14
N VAL A 26 -0.02 21.30 -9.81
CA VAL A 26 0.31 20.58 -8.58
C VAL A 26 1.04 19.27 -8.88
N THR A 27 1.76 18.76 -7.90
CA THR A 27 2.48 17.48 -8.00
C THR A 27 1.90 16.44 -7.06
N VAL A 28 1.90 15.17 -7.49
CA VAL A 28 1.50 14.02 -6.71
C VAL A 28 2.63 13.00 -6.66
N GLY A 29 2.74 12.29 -5.53
CA GLY A 29 3.71 11.24 -5.35
C GLY A 29 3.27 9.91 -5.98
N GLU A 30 4.22 9.02 -6.24
CA GLU A 30 3.92 7.69 -6.81
C GLU A 30 3.00 6.85 -5.93
N ASP A 31 3.12 6.95 -4.61
CA ASP A 31 2.25 6.25 -3.65
C ASP A 31 0.81 6.79 -3.69
N GLU A 32 0.67 8.09 -3.91
CA GLU A 32 -0.63 8.74 -4.07
C GLU A 32 -1.30 8.30 -5.37
N ILE A 33 -0.53 8.20 -6.45
CA ILE A 33 -1.00 7.69 -7.74
C ILE A 33 -1.43 6.22 -7.61
N ALA A 34 -0.63 5.38 -6.97
CA ALA A 34 -0.98 3.97 -6.74
C ALA A 34 -2.30 3.83 -5.96
N SER A 35 -2.48 4.65 -4.93
CA SER A 35 -3.72 4.68 -4.14
C SER A 35 -4.92 5.14 -4.97
N ALA A 36 -4.74 6.10 -5.87
CA ALA A 36 -5.81 6.57 -6.77
C ALA A 36 -6.20 5.51 -7.81
N ILE A 37 -5.23 4.77 -8.37
CA ILE A 37 -5.51 3.63 -9.25
C ILE A 37 -6.36 2.59 -8.54
N LEU A 38 -5.98 2.22 -7.30
CA LEU A 38 -6.74 1.26 -6.50
C LEU A 38 -8.17 1.76 -6.20
N ALA A 39 -8.31 3.03 -5.83
CA ALA A 39 -9.62 3.64 -5.58
C ALA A 39 -10.53 3.63 -6.82
N LEU A 40 -9.98 3.92 -8.01
CA LEU A 40 -10.71 3.85 -9.27
C LEU A 40 -11.15 2.40 -9.58
N MET A 41 -10.28 1.42 -9.36
CA MET A 41 -10.62 0.01 -9.57
C MET A 41 -11.71 -0.47 -8.61
N GLU A 42 -11.59 -0.15 -7.33
CA GLU A 42 -12.55 -0.60 -6.31
C GLU A 42 -13.87 0.14 -6.37
N GLY A 43 -13.83 1.46 -6.52
CA GLY A 43 -15.03 2.32 -6.48
C GLY A 43 -15.74 2.41 -7.82
N GLN A 44 -15.01 2.57 -8.92
CA GLN A 44 -15.55 2.84 -10.24
C GLN A 44 -15.42 1.67 -11.23
N LYS A 45 -14.75 0.57 -10.84
CA LYS A 45 -14.42 -0.56 -11.72
C LYS A 45 -13.66 -0.14 -12.98
N THR A 46 -12.89 0.93 -12.85
CA THR A 46 -12.11 1.52 -13.94
C THR A 46 -10.63 1.26 -13.72
N VAL A 47 -9.96 0.74 -14.73
CA VAL A 47 -8.51 0.58 -14.75
C VAL A 47 -7.91 1.83 -15.39
N ALA A 48 -7.13 2.59 -14.62
CA ALA A 48 -6.40 3.75 -15.10
C ALA A 48 -4.89 3.48 -15.08
N GLU A 49 -4.18 4.01 -16.06
CA GLU A 49 -2.71 4.09 -15.99
C GLU A 49 -2.26 5.19 -15.03
N GLY A 50 -0.98 5.19 -14.64
CA GLY A 50 -0.46 6.15 -13.67
C GLY A 50 -0.70 7.60 -14.06
N ALA A 51 -0.45 7.97 -15.33
CA ALA A 51 -0.70 9.32 -15.83
C ALA A 51 -2.19 9.69 -15.76
N GLY A 52 -3.08 8.77 -16.10
CA GLY A 52 -4.53 8.98 -16.05
C GLY A 52 -5.10 9.09 -14.63
N ALA A 53 -4.42 8.53 -13.63
CA ALA A 53 -4.86 8.58 -12.24
C ALA A 53 -4.37 9.82 -11.47
N THR A 54 -3.43 10.61 -12.03
CA THR A 54 -2.86 11.79 -11.34
C THR A 54 -3.91 12.81 -10.89
N PRO A 55 -4.95 13.16 -11.68
CA PRO A 55 -5.95 14.13 -11.22
C PRO A 55 -6.76 13.62 -10.03
N VAL A 56 -7.07 12.32 -10.01
CA VAL A 56 -7.78 11.69 -8.90
C VAL A 56 -6.90 11.68 -7.65
N ALA A 57 -5.61 11.38 -7.79
CA ALA A 57 -4.64 11.45 -6.69
C ALA A 57 -4.57 12.88 -6.12
N ALA A 58 -4.51 13.91 -6.96
CA ALA A 58 -4.47 15.29 -6.51
C ALA A 58 -5.70 15.66 -5.66
N CYS A 59 -6.89 15.23 -6.06
CA CYS A 59 -8.11 15.43 -5.27
C CYS A 59 -8.10 14.62 -3.97
N MET A 60 -7.76 13.33 -4.03
CA MET A 60 -7.80 12.44 -2.86
C MET A 60 -6.84 12.87 -1.75
N PHE A 61 -5.69 13.43 -2.12
CA PHE A 61 -4.63 13.83 -1.18
C PHE A 61 -4.57 15.35 -0.93
N GLY A 62 -5.66 16.06 -1.25
CA GLY A 62 -5.81 17.49 -0.90
C GLY A 62 -4.77 18.40 -1.54
N LYS A 63 -4.24 18.04 -2.74
CA LYS A 63 -3.32 18.92 -3.48
C LYS A 63 -4.05 20.10 -4.10
N VAL A 64 -5.35 19.95 -4.32
CA VAL A 64 -6.26 20.99 -4.79
C VAL A 64 -7.44 21.07 -3.84
N ASP A 65 -7.93 22.28 -3.59
CA ASP A 65 -9.15 22.50 -2.79
C ASP A 65 -10.39 22.12 -3.61
N THR A 66 -11.04 21.05 -3.22
CA THR A 66 -12.29 20.55 -3.82
C THR A 66 -13.52 20.80 -2.95
N SER A 67 -13.35 21.45 -1.78
CA SER A 67 -14.41 21.68 -0.80
C SER A 67 -15.54 22.50 -1.42
N GLU A 68 -16.78 22.00 -1.32
CA GLU A 68 -17.99 22.61 -1.85
C GLU A 68 -17.98 22.90 -3.37
N LYS A 69 -17.04 22.28 -4.12
CA LYS A 69 -16.91 22.44 -5.56
C LYS A 69 -17.37 21.19 -6.32
N LYS A 70 -17.88 21.38 -7.52
CA LYS A 70 -18.08 20.31 -8.50
C LYS A 70 -16.77 20.12 -9.26
N THR A 71 -16.03 19.07 -8.93
CA THR A 71 -14.72 18.79 -9.49
C THR A 71 -14.80 17.69 -10.52
N GLY A 72 -14.27 17.92 -11.72
CA GLY A 72 -14.13 16.93 -12.77
C GLY A 72 -12.67 16.46 -12.88
N CYS A 73 -12.45 15.15 -12.84
CA CYS A 73 -11.15 14.55 -13.08
C CYS A 73 -11.14 13.86 -14.45
N VAL A 74 -10.19 14.21 -15.33
CA VAL A 74 -10.04 13.55 -16.62
C VAL A 74 -9.11 12.32 -16.45
N VAL A 75 -9.69 11.12 -16.49
CA VAL A 75 -8.94 9.87 -16.50
C VAL A 75 -8.60 9.55 -17.96
N SER A 76 -7.42 9.94 -18.39
CA SER A 76 -7.04 10.03 -19.81
C SER A 76 -6.54 8.73 -20.45
N GLY A 77 -6.25 7.69 -19.67
CA GLY A 77 -5.70 6.44 -20.20
C GLY A 77 -5.82 5.25 -19.26
N GLY A 78 -5.82 4.05 -19.84
CA GLY A 78 -5.91 2.78 -19.11
C GLY A 78 -4.90 1.73 -19.60
N LYS A 79 -3.89 2.13 -20.38
CA LYS A 79 -2.85 1.21 -20.85
C LYS A 79 -1.81 0.97 -19.76
N VAL A 80 -2.12 0.08 -18.85
CA VAL A 80 -1.22 -0.34 -17.77
C VAL A 80 -0.79 -1.79 -17.99
N ASP A 81 0.49 -2.05 -17.80
CA ASP A 81 1.02 -3.41 -17.76
C ASP A 81 0.53 -4.17 -16.53
N VAL A 82 0.17 -5.45 -16.71
CA VAL A 82 -0.38 -6.30 -15.65
C VAL A 82 0.60 -6.46 -14.47
N THR A 83 1.90 -6.52 -14.74
CA THR A 83 2.93 -6.60 -13.69
C THR A 83 2.99 -5.32 -12.87
N THR A 84 2.92 -4.17 -13.54
CA THR A 84 2.82 -2.85 -12.88
C THR A 84 1.53 -2.76 -12.07
N LEU A 85 0.41 -3.19 -12.62
CA LEU A 85 -0.87 -3.20 -11.92
C LEU A 85 -0.82 -4.07 -10.66
N SER A 86 -0.22 -5.26 -10.72
CA SER A 86 -0.01 -6.13 -9.56
C SER A 86 0.77 -5.42 -8.44
N ARG A 87 1.85 -4.73 -8.79
CA ARG A 87 2.64 -3.93 -7.83
C ARG A 87 1.83 -2.80 -7.21
N VAL A 88 1.05 -2.09 -8.03
CA VAL A 88 0.18 -1.01 -7.57
C VAL A 88 -0.87 -1.52 -6.59
N ILE A 89 -1.52 -2.64 -6.90
CA ILE A 89 -2.51 -3.28 -6.01
C ILE A 89 -1.85 -3.66 -4.69
N THR A 90 -0.73 -4.38 -4.72
CA THR A 90 -0.03 -4.80 -3.51
C THR A 90 0.37 -3.59 -2.64
N LYS A 91 0.92 -2.54 -3.27
CA LYS A 91 1.34 -1.32 -2.57
C LYS A 91 0.13 -0.55 -2.00
N GLY A 92 -0.97 -0.47 -2.73
CA GLY A 92 -2.21 0.16 -2.26
C GLY A 92 -2.84 -0.59 -1.09
N LEU A 93 -2.87 -1.93 -1.14
CA LEU A 93 -3.33 -2.77 -0.04
C LEU A 93 -2.45 -2.61 1.21
N SER A 94 -1.13 -2.55 1.03
CA SER A 94 -0.20 -2.31 2.14
C SER A 94 -0.41 -0.93 2.78
N LYS A 95 -0.55 0.12 1.98
CA LYS A 95 -0.78 1.51 2.45
C LYS A 95 -2.13 1.67 3.17
N SER A 96 -3.16 0.96 2.74
CA SER A 96 -4.47 0.97 3.39
C SER A 96 -4.57 0.05 4.62
N GLY A 97 -3.47 -0.62 4.99
CA GLY A 97 -3.45 -1.58 6.08
C GLY A 97 -4.29 -2.84 5.82
N ARG A 98 -4.50 -3.20 4.55
CA ARG A 98 -5.21 -4.43 4.14
C ARG A 98 -4.27 -5.58 3.86
N LEU A 99 -2.99 -5.30 3.71
CA LEU A 99 -1.90 -6.24 3.61
C LEU A 99 -0.77 -5.77 4.54
N VAL A 100 -0.30 -6.65 5.42
CA VAL A 100 0.79 -6.32 6.35
C VAL A 100 1.75 -7.49 6.48
N GLU A 101 3.03 -7.20 6.56
CA GLU A 101 4.06 -8.14 6.97
C GLU A 101 4.46 -7.84 8.41
N LEU A 102 4.40 -8.86 9.26
CA LEU A 102 4.80 -8.80 10.67
C LEU A 102 5.87 -9.85 10.95
N THR A 103 6.95 -9.42 11.56
CA THR A 103 8.03 -10.31 11.97
C THR A 103 8.14 -10.31 13.49
N THR A 104 8.24 -11.49 14.09
CA THR A 104 8.32 -11.67 15.54
C THR A 104 9.27 -12.79 15.93
N LYS A 105 9.75 -12.75 17.18
CA LYS A 105 10.47 -13.86 17.80
C LYS A 105 9.48 -14.83 18.47
N VAL A 106 9.71 -16.12 18.29
CA VAL A 106 8.93 -17.19 18.91
C VAL A 106 9.91 -18.17 19.56
N THR A 107 9.61 -18.69 20.76
CA THR A 107 10.41 -19.74 21.38
C THR A 107 10.38 -21.00 20.52
N ASP A 108 11.55 -21.59 20.20
CA ASP A 108 11.64 -22.80 19.39
C ASP A 108 11.30 -24.04 20.23
N LYS A 109 10.01 -24.21 20.50
CA LYS A 109 9.44 -25.38 21.21
C LYS A 109 8.18 -25.85 20.48
N PRO A 110 7.87 -27.16 20.54
CA PRO A 110 6.61 -27.68 20.04
C PRO A 110 5.41 -26.94 20.61
N GLY A 111 4.49 -26.49 19.73
CA GLY A 111 3.28 -25.76 20.10
C GLY A 111 3.41 -24.24 20.12
N SER A 112 4.61 -23.65 20.22
CA SER A 112 4.77 -22.19 20.32
C SER A 112 4.24 -21.45 19.06
N LEU A 113 4.57 -21.97 17.88
CA LEU A 113 4.04 -21.42 16.63
C LEU A 113 2.51 -21.53 16.57
N LEU A 114 1.94 -22.66 17.00
CA LEU A 114 0.49 -22.85 17.02
C LEU A 114 -0.20 -21.81 17.91
N GLN A 115 0.31 -21.56 19.10
CA GLN A 115 -0.24 -20.56 20.02
C GLN A 115 -0.25 -19.16 19.40
N MET A 116 0.84 -18.75 18.76
CA MET A 116 0.94 -17.47 18.07
C MET A 116 -0.06 -17.38 16.92
N LEU A 117 -0.18 -18.42 16.08
CA LEU A 117 -1.12 -18.44 14.96
C LEU A 117 -2.59 -18.45 15.42
N GLN A 118 -2.91 -19.02 16.57
CA GLN A 118 -4.23 -18.95 17.18
C GLN A 118 -4.63 -17.49 17.51
N LEU A 119 -3.71 -16.69 18.04
CA LEU A 119 -3.96 -15.27 18.31
C LEU A 119 -4.27 -14.49 17.02
N VAL A 120 -3.49 -14.73 15.97
CA VAL A 120 -3.72 -14.11 14.65
C VAL A 120 -5.08 -14.52 14.09
N SER A 121 -5.43 -15.82 14.15
CA SER A 121 -6.71 -16.34 13.69
C SER A 121 -7.89 -15.75 14.47
N GLN A 122 -7.77 -15.64 15.79
CA GLN A 122 -8.81 -15.05 16.65
C GLN A 122 -9.04 -13.56 16.37
N SER A 123 -8.02 -12.85 15.88
CA SER A 123 -8.18 -11.46 15.46
C SER A 123 -9.01 -11.31 14.18
N GLY A 124 -9.24 -12.39 13.43
CA GLY A 124 -9.95 -12.38 12.16
C GLY A 124 -9.10 -11.96 10.96
N ALA A 125 -7.78 -12.03 11.07
CA ALA A 125 -6.87 -11.87 9.95
C ALA A 125 -6.71 -13.17 9.18
N ASN A 126 -6.56 -13.07 7.86
CA ASN A 126 -6.23 -14.21 7.01
C ASN A 126 -4.70 -14.27 6.81
N ILE A 127 -4.14 -15.47 6.94
CA ILE A 127 -2.69 -15.69 6.80
C ILE A 127 -2.41 -16.08 5.35
N LEU A 128 -1.68 -15.23 4.62
CA LEU A 128 -1.30 -15.46 3.23
C LEU A 128 0.02 -16.20 3.10
N ASN A 129 0.97 -15.89 3.98
CA ASN A 129 2.27 -16.55 3.99
C ASN A 129 2.84 -16.61 5.41
N ILE A 130 3.59 -17.68 5.68
CA ILE A 130 4.37 -17.87 6.91
C ILE A 130 5.77 -18.27 6.51
N ASN A 131 6.75 -17.52 6.99
CA ASN A 131 8.16 -17.92 6.94
C ASN A 131 8.66 -18.15 8.37
N HIS A 132 9.14 -19.37 8.64
CA HIS A 132 9.67 -19.76 9.94
C HIS A 132 11.16 -20.09 9.78
N SER A 133 12.03 -19.21 10.28
CA SER A 133 13.48 -19.33 10.18
C SER A 133 14.12 -19.61 11.56
N ARG A 134 15.01 -20.60 11.61
CA ARG A 134 15.86 -20.93 12.74
C ARG A 134 17.32 -20.47 12.56
N GLU A 135 17.66 -20.03 11.34
CA GLU A 135 19.04 -19.74 10.93
C GLU A 135 19.37 -18.24 10.95
N ASP A 136 18.59 -17.45 11.68
CA ASP A 136 18.88 -16.01 11.78
C ASP A 136 20.09 -15.81 12.70
N ARG A 137 21.11 -15.09 12.20
CA ARG A 137 22.37 -14.82 12.90
C ARG A 137 22.20 -14.02 14.18
N ASP A 138 21.10 -13.26 14.29
CA ASP A 138 20.78 -12.39 15.41
C ASP A 138 19.79 -13.03 16.39
N SER A 139 19.40 -14.30 16.18
CA SER A 139 18.50 -15.01 17.09
C SER A 139 19.27 -15.70 18.22
N GLU A 140 18.74 -15.60 19.43
CA GLU A 140 19.24 -16.36 20.59
C GLU A 140 19.04 -17.85 20.39
N VAL A 141 19.94 -18.67 20.97
CA VAL A 141 19.79 -20.13 20.97
C VAL A 141 18.47 -20.50 21.65
N GLY A 142 17.56 -21.15 20.90
CA GLY A 142 16.22 -21.52 21.38
C GLY A 142 15.09 -20.56 21.02
N ALA A 143 15.36 -19.57 20.20
CA ALA A 143 14.36 -18.73 19.56
C ALA A 143 14.39 -18.92 18.04
N CYS A 144 13.26 -18.67 17.39
CA CYS A 144 13.12 -18.65 15.95
C CYS A 144 12.42 -17.35 15.51
N ILE A 145 12.68 -16.95 14.28
CA ILE A 145 12.04 -15.80 13.65
C ILE A 145 10.85 -16.28 12.81
N VAL A 146 9.70 -15.67 13.01
CA VAL A 146 8.51 -15.94 12.22
C VAL A 146 8.06 -14.65 11.54
N SER A 147 8.02 -14.66 10.21
CA SER A 147 7.45 -13.59 9.41
C SER A 147 6.10 -14.05 8.85
N LEU A 148 5.09 -13.22 9.04
CA LEU A 148 3.71 -13.45 8.60
C LEU A 148 3.32 -12.39 7.60
N VAL A 149 2.77 -12.79 6.47
CA VAL A 149 2.04 -11.90 5.57
C VAL A 149 0.55 -12.11 5.83
N LEU A 150 -0.12 -11.05 6.26
CA LEU A 150 -1.52 -11.09 6.69
C LEU A 150 -2.39 -10.21 5.80
N GLU A 151 -3.56 -10.75 5.43
CA GLU A 151 -4.65 -9.95 4.91
C GLU A 151 -5.50 -9.46 6.09
N THR A 152 -5.73 -8.16 6.12
CA THR A 152 -6.37 -7.44 7.22
C THR A 152 -7.44 -6.50 6.68
N ARG A 153 -8.27 -5.91 7.55
CA ARG A 153 -9.37 -5.04 7.12
C ARG A 153 -8.92 -3.61 6.85
N ASN A 154 -8.05 -3.07 7.71
CA ASN A 154 -7.57 -1.69 7.69
C ASN A 154 -6.42 -1.51 8.69
N SER A 155 -5.91 -0.31 8.81
CA SER A 155 -4.80 0.04 9.72
C SER A 155 -5.14 -0.16 11.21
N ASP A 156 -6.39 0.06 11.63
CA ASP A 156 -6.82 -0.17 13.01
C ASP A 156 -6.79 -1.65 13.35
N HIS A 157 -7.18 -2.50 12.41
CA HIS A 157 -7.09 -3.96 12.57
C HIS A 157 -5.63 -4.42 12.69
N VAL A 158 -4.72 -3.85 11.90
CA VAL A 158 -3.26 -4.10 12.04
C VAL A 158 -2.77 -3.70 13.41
N ALA A 159 -3.17 -2.52 13.92
CA ALA A 159 -2.79 -2.05 15.24
C ALA A 159 -3.28 -3.00 16.36
N ALA A 160 -4.51 -3.48 16.27
CA ALA A 160 -5.08 -4.44 17.22
C ALA A 160 -4.31 -5.78 17.22
N ILE A 161 -3.93 -6.30 16.04
CA ILE A 161 -3.13 -7.53 15.92
C ILE A 161 -1.74 -7.34 16.54
N LYS A 162 -1.08 -6.22 16.25
CA LYS A 162 0.23 -5.89 16.81
C LYS A 162 0.17 -5.83 18.34
N LEU A 163 -0.84 -5.20 18.89
CA LEU A 163 -1.04 -5.12 20.34
C LEU A 163 -1.25 -6.51 20.94
N ALA A 164 -2.16 -7.31 20.38
CA ALA A 164 -2.45 -8.67 20.88
C ALA A 164 -1.21 -9.58 20.85
N LEU A 165 -0.37 -9.49 19.82
CA LEU A 165 0.89 -10.23 19.76
C LEU A 165 1.88 -9.75 20.82
N THR A 166 2.03 -8.45 20.99
CA THR A 166 2.95 -7.86 21.97
C THR A 166 2.54 -8.21 23.41
N ASP A 167 1.25 -8.08 23.74
CA ASP A 167 0.69 -8.40 25.05
C ASP A 167 0.83 -9.89 25.40
N ALA A 168 0.81 -10.75 24.40
CA ALA A 168 1.03 -12.19 24.56
C ALA A 168 2.53 -12.60 24.59
N GLY A 169 3.44 -11.63 24.58
CA GLY A 169 4.88 -11.86 24.68
C GLY A 169 5.59 -12.16 23.35
N TYR A 170 4.99 -11.83 22.22
CA TYR A 170 5.61 -11.91 20.89
C TYR A 170 6.11 -10.53 20.45
N PRO A 171 7.38 -10.19 20.71
CA PRO A 171 7.92 -8.87 20.37
C PRO A 171 8.00 -8.72 18.83
N LEU A 172 7.47 -7.60 18.33
CA LEU A 172 7.54 -7.30 16.91
C LEU A 172 8.94 -6.77 16.57
N LEU A 173 9.54 -7.36 15.56
CA LEU A 173 10.81 -6.92 15.01
C LEU A 173 10.54 -5.90 13.91
N HIS A 174 11.31 -4.80 13.90
CA HIS A 174 11.28 -3.86 12.79
C HIS A 174 12.07 -4.48 11.63
N ASN A 175 11.45 -4.61 10.47
CA ASN A 175 12.19 -4.93 9.25
C ASN A 175 13.12 -3.74 8.97
N SER A 176 14.43 -3.97 9.00
CA SER A 176 15.49 -3.01 8.69
C SER A 176 15.46 -2.64 7.22
#